data_b859e05e572a8b5803c285093c7e9601
#
_entry.id   b859e05e572a8b5803c285093c7e9601
#
_cell.length_a   1.000
_cell.length_b   1.000
_cell.length_c   1.000
_cell.angle_alpha   90.00
_cell.angle_beta   90.00
_cell.angle_gamma   90.00
#
_symmetry.space_group_name_H-M   'P 1'
#
loop_
_entity.id
_entity.type
_entity.pdbx_description
1 polymer ?
#
loop_
_entity_poly.entity_id
_entity_poly.type
_entity_poly.pdbx_seq_one_letter_code
_entity_poly.pdbx_strand_id
1 'polypeptide(L)'
;MHDTEVFGPVATLLPYRVVGNDIAHALHLVRRGQGSLVVSLYGSDSAALGATAIELASSHGRVHIISPDVGGLHTGHGNVMPQSLHGGPGRAGGGEELGGLKALNFYHRRAAIQASTAVLATLG
;
A
#
# COMPACT_ATOMS: atom_id res chain seq x y z
N MET A 1 20.26 -7.35 8.10
CA MET A 1 19.02 -8.07 7.73
C MET A 1 17.95 -7.12 7.18
N HIS A 2 17.68 -5.98 7.82
CA HIS A 2 16.67 -5.02 7.34
C HIS A 2 17.08 -4.18 6.13
N ASP A 3 18.37 -4.06 5.87
CA ASP A 3 18.89 -3.20 4.81
C ASP A 3 19.03 -3.91 3.47
N THR A 4 18.86 -5.23 3.48
CA THR A 4 18.96 -6.06 2.27
C THR A 4 17.63 -6.74 2.01
N GLU A 5 17.04 -6.47 0.86
CA GLU A 5 15.87 -7.18 0.38
C GLU A 5 16.32 -8.50 -0.29
N VAL A 6 15.77 -9.61 0.17
CA VAL A 6 16.04 -10.92 -0.43
C VAL A 6 14.92 -11.20 -1.45
N PHE A 7 15.27 -11.14 -2.72
CA PHE A 7 14.36 -11.49 -3.80
C PHE A 7 14.34 -13.01 -4.01
N GLY A 8 13.36 -13.68 -3.39
CA GLY A 8 13.23 -15.13 -3.46
C GLY A 8 12.25 -15.69 -2.43
N PRO A 9 12.05 -17.01 -2.39
CA PRO A 9 11.12 -17.66 -1.45
C PRO A 9 11.72 -17.75 -0.04
N VAL A 10 12.02 -16.59 0.55
CA VAL A 10 12.61 -16.46 1.89
C VAL A 10 11.67 -15.67 2.78
N ALA A 11 11.37 -16.20 3.95
CA ALA A 11 10.66 -15.51 5.00
C ALA A 11 11.53 -15.38 6.26
N THR A 12 11.45 -14.24 6.93
CA THR A 12 12.17 -13.99 8.18
C THR A 12 11.17 -13.76 9.30
N LEU A 13 11.28 -14.52 10.38
CA LEU A 13 10.52 -14.33 11.61
C LEU A 13 11.29 -13.38 12.53
N LEU A 14 10.66 -12.27 12.90
CA LEU A 14 11.23 -11.28 13.81
C LEU A 14 10.36 -11.20 15.07
N PRO A 15 10.76 -11.79 16.18
CA PRO A 15 10.03 -11.65 17.43
C PRO A 15 10.09 -10.20 17.94
N TYR A 16 8.99 -9.72 18.46
CA TYR A 16 8.91 -8.41 19.08
C TYR A 16 8.39 -8.51 20.52
N ARG A 17 8.67 -7.49 21.30
CA ARG A 17 8.19 -7.37 22.67
C ARG A 17 6.87 -6.61 22.70
N VAL A 18 5.94 -7.10 23.48
CA VAL A 18 4.69 -6.42 23.78
C VAL A 18 4.73 -6.03 25.26
N VAL A 19 4.50 -4.77 25.56
CA VAL A 19 4.38 -4.26 26.93
C VAL A 19 2.97 -3.70 27.07
N GLY A 20 2.10 -4.40 27.78
CA GLY A 20 0.67 -4.08 27.75
C GLY A 20 0.10 -4.25 26.33
N ASN A 21 -0.52 -3.22 25.80
CA ASN A 21 -1.01 -3.16 24.41
C ASN A 21 -0.04 -2.42 23.46
N ASP A 22 1.17 -2.11 23.93
CA ASP A 22 2.13 -1.34 23.14
C ASP A 22 2.90 -2.24 22.17
N ILE A 23 2.75 -1.97 20.88
CA ILE A 23 3.45 -2.64 19.79
C ILE A 23 4.58 -1.78 19.20
N ALA A 24 5.04 -0.76 19.92
CA ALA A 24 6.08 0.17 19.44
C ALA A 24 7.33 -0.57 18.95
N HIS A 25 7.70 -1.68 19.59
CA HIS A 25 8.84 -2.48 19.14
C HIS A 25 8.58 -3.13 17.77
N ALA A 26 7.38 -3.62 17.52
CA ALA A 26 7.02 -4.16 16.21
C ALA A 26 7.08 -3.06 15.13
N LEU A 27 6.50 -1.89 15.40
CA LEU A 27 6.55 -0.73 14.50
C LEU A 27 7.99 -0.27 14.24
N HIS A 28 8.84 -0.28 15.25
CA HIS A 28 10.26 0.03 15.09
C HIS A 28 10.94 -0.96 14.11
N LEU A 29 10.69 -2.25 14.26
CA LEU A 29 11.24 -3.28 13.36
C LEU A 29 10.74 -3.08 11.92
N VAL A 30 9.45 -2.82 11.74
CA VAL A 30 8.85 -2.59 10.42
C VAL A 30 9.45 -1.34 9.76
N ARG A 31 9.60 -0.24 10.49
CA ARG A 31 10.19 1.01 9.97
C ARG A 31 11.62 0.83 9.47
N ARG A 32 12.40 -0.08 10.07
CA ARG A 32 13.74 -0.40 9.58
C ARG A 32 13.75 -1.03 8.18
N GLY A 33 12.64 -1.64 7.76
CA GLY A 33 12.45 -2.13 6.41
C GLY A 33 12.21 -1.04 5.36
N GLN A 34 11.99 0.20 5.78
CA GLN A 34 11.79 1.38 4.93
C GLN A 34 10.55 1.31 4.02
N GLY A 35 9.61 0.45 4.33
CA GLY A 35 8.36 0.28 3.61
C GLY A 35 8.37 -0.85 2.57
N SER A 36 7.19 -1.20 2.13
CA SER A 36 6.95 -2.27 1.17
C SER A 36 5.67 -2.02 0.36
N LEU A 37 5.39 -2.89 -0.61
CA LEU A 37 4.17 -2.86 -1.42
C LEU A 37 2.92 -3.03 -0.54
N VAL A 38 2.98 -3.97 0.39
CA VAL A 38 1.86 -4.27 1.29
C VAL A 38 2.36 -4.69 2.66
N VAL A 39 1.60 -4.31 3.68
CA VAL A 39 1.73 -4.85 5.03
C VAL A 39 0.39 -5.43 5.47
N SER A 40 0.41 -6.62 6.05
CA SER A 40 -0.79 -7.24 6.64
C SER A 40 -0.75 -7.13 8.15
N LEU A 41 -1.84 -6.65 8.73
CA LEU A 41 -2.02 -6.42 10.15
C LEU A 41 -3.16 -7.30 10.66
N TYR A 42 -2.84 -8.19 11.59
CA TYR A 42 -3.80 -9.13 12.17
C TYR A 42 -4.09 -8.77 13.62
N GLY A 43 -5.35 -8.76 14.01
CA GLY A 43 -5.74 -8.49 15.38
C GLY A 43 -7.24 -8.41 15.58
N SER A 44 -7.67 -8.26 16.84
CA SER A 44 -9.09 -8.17 17.22
C SER A 44 -9.47 -6.81 17.83
N ASP A 45 -8.53 -6.02 18.26
CA ASP A 45 -8.77 -4.69 18.81
C ASP A 45 -8.82 -3.64 17.68
N SER A 46 -10.04 -3.21 17.32
CA SER A 46 -10.27 -2.29 16.21
C SER A 46 -9.59 -0.93 16.40
N ALA A 47 -9.50 -0.42 17.63
CA ALA A 47 -8.84 0.87 17.90
C ALA A 47 -7.33 0.77 17.73
N ALA A 48 -6.72 -0.28 18.26
CA ALA A 48 -5.29 -0.56 18.08
C ALA A 48 -4.95 -0.82 16.61
N LEU A 49 -5.78 -1.58 15.90
CA LEU A 49 -5.62 -1.84 14.47
C LEU A 49 -5.67 -0.55 13.65
N GLY A 50 -6.65 0.33 13.93
CA GLY A 50 -6.80 1.59 13.23
C GLY A 50 -5.60 2.53 13.45
N ALA A 51 -5.19 2.71 14.71
CA ALA A 51 -4.01 3.53 15.04
C ALA A 51 -2.74 2.99 14.37
N THR A 52 -2.53 1.68 14.43
CA THR A 52 -1.37 1.02 13.81
C THR A 52 -1.39 1.17 12.29
N ALA A 53 -2.56 1.06 11.66
CA ALA A 53 -2.69 1.20 10.22
C ALA A 53 -2.29 2.60 9.72
N ILE A 54 -2.66 3.66 10.46
CA ILE A 54 -2.26 5.04 10.14
C ILE A 54 -0.74 5.19 10.18
N GLU A 55 -0.10 4.62 11.18
CA GLU A 55 1.37 4.61 11.30
C GLU A 55 2.04 3.91 10.11
N LEU A 56 1.52 2.74 9.72
CA LEU A 56 2.07 1.93 8.64
C LEU A 56 1.82 2.55 7.26
N ALA A 57 0.72 3.28 7.09
CA ALA A 57 0.39 3.93 5.82
C ALA A 57 1.41 4.99 5.39
N SER A 58 2.22 5.49 6.31
CA SER A 58 3.29 6.45 6.01
C SER A 58 4.42 5.88 5.14
N SER A 59 4.56 4.55 5.07
CA SER A 59 5.66 3.88 4.37
C SER A 59 5.25 2.67 3.52
N HIS A 60 3.99 2.27 3.57
CA HIS A 60 3.50 1.11 2.81
C HIS A 60 2.41 1.52 1.82
N GLY A 61 2.43 0.95 0.64
CA GLY A 61 1.45 1.25 -0.39
C GLY A 61 0.05 0.79 -0.06
N ARG A 62 -0.06 -0.35 0.63
CA ARG A 62 -1.32 -0.89 1.07
C ARG A 62 -1.18 -1.47 2.48
N VAL A 63 -2.07 -1.09 3.37
CA VAL A 63 -2.23 -1.70 4.68
C VAL A 63 -3.45 -2.58 4.66
N HIS A 64 -3.27 -3.88 4.78
CA HIS A 64 -4.33 -4.86 4.76
C HIS A 64 -4.65 -5.32 6.18
N ILE A 65 -5.77 -4.88 6.71
CA ILE A 65 -6.21 -5.21 8.08
C ILE A 65 -7.10 -6.44 8.03
N ILE A 66 -6.77 -7.43 8.84
CA ILE A 66 -7.50 -8.69 8.95
C ILE A 66 -7.92 -8.89 10.39
N SER A 67 -9.17 -8.55 10.65
CA SER A 67 -9.86 -8.80 11.92
C SER A 67 -10.65 -10.12 11.86
N PRO A 68 -11.12 -10.67 12.99
CA PRO A 68 -11.85 -11.95 13.00
C PRO A 68 -13.11 -11.97 12.13
N ASP A 69 -13.80 -10.84 12.00
CA ASP A 69 -15.03 -10.68 11.20
C ASP A 69 -14.78 -10.76 9.68
N VAL A 70 -13.58 -10.44 9.22
CA VAL A 70 -13.22 -10.54 7.80
C VAL A 70 -12.20 -11.64 7.50
N GLY A 71 -11.73 -12.34 8.51
CA GLY A 71 -10.68 -13.35 8.38
C GLY A 71 -10.99 -14.47 7.38
N GLY A 72 -12.28 -14.83 7.23
CA GLY A 72 -12.72 -15.82 6.24
C GLY A 72 -13.12 -15.26 4.88
N LEU A 73 -13.17 -13.93 4.73
CA LEU A 73 -13.69 -13.25 3.54
C LEU A 73 -12.61 -12.54 2.73
N HIS A 74 -11.43 -12.30 3.31
CA HIS A 74 -10.39 -11.54 2.62
C HIS A 74 -9.77 -12.34 1.45
N THR A 75 -9.39 -11.63 0.41
CA THR A 75 -8.82 -12.21 -0.81
C THR A 75 -7.30 -12.46 -0.71
N GLY A 76 -6.70 -12.18 0.44
CA GLY A 76 -5.26 -12.21 0.65
C GLY A 76 -4.56 -10.91 0.24
N HIS A 77 -3.33 -10.78 0.72
CA HIS A 77 -2.53 -9.57 0.47
C HIS A 77 -1.97 -9.49 -0.97
N GLY A 78 -1.98 -10.59 -1.71
CA GLY A 78 -1.49 -10.64 -3.09
C GLY A 78 -2.41 -9.98 -4.11
N ASN A 79 -3.69 -9.82 -3.80
CA ASN A 79 -4.65 -9.22 -4.73
C ASN A 79 -4.66 -7.70 -4.61
N VAL A 80 -4.32 -7.02 -5.68
CA VAL A 80 -4.38 -5.56 -5.79
C VAL A 80 -5.66 -5.19 -6.53
N MET A 81 -6.51 -4.41 -5.86
CA MET A 81 -7.76 -3.93 -6.47
C MET A 81 -7.48 -2.79 -7.44
N PRO A 82 -8.27 -2.64 -8.53
CA PRO A 82 -8.05 -1.61 -9.55
C PRO A 82 -8.04 -0.16 -9.02
N GLN A 83 -8.66 0.09 -7.86
CA GLN A 83 -8.67 1.39 -7.21
C GLN A 83 -7.51 1.62 -6.24
N SER A 84 -6.66 0.62 -6.04
CA SER A 84 -5.53 0.68 -5.12
C SER A 84 -4.28 1.25 -5.77
N LEU A 85 -3.26 1.52 -4.95
CA LEU A 85 -1.92 1.82 -5.42
C LEU A 85 -1.11 0.54 -5.58
N HIS A 86 -0.27 0.49 -6.60
CA HIS A 86 0.79 -0.50 -6.73
C HIS A 86 2.12 0.14 -6.34
N GLY A 87 2.64 -0.21 -5.18
CA GLY A 87 3.81 0.43 -4.62
C GLY A 87 3.49 1.14 -3.32
N GLY A 88 4.00 2.35 -3.13
CA GLY A 88 3.71 3.13 -1.94
C GLY A 88 4.74 4.22 -1.66
N PRO A 89 4.56 4.95 -0.55
CA PRO A 89 5.42 6.10 -0.20
C PRO A 89 6.83 5.70 0.29
N GLY A 90 7.03 4.43 0.66
CA GLY A 90 8.33 3.94 1.14
C GLY A 90 9.26 3.50 0.01
N ARG A 91 10.26 2.69 0.35
CA ARG A 91 11.31 2.19 -0.60
C ARG A 91 10.75 1.41 -1.79
N ALA A 92 9.55 0.84 -1.68
CA ALA A 92 8.91 0.14 -2.79
C ALA A 92 8.64 1.09 -3.97
N GLY A 93 8.52 2.38 -3.72
CA GLY A 93 8.08 3.35 -4.71
C GLY A 93 6.69 3.04 -5.22
N GLY A 94 6.26 3.71 -6.28
CA GLY A 94 5.04 3.26 -6.89
C GLY A 94 4.18 4.32 -7.53
N GLY A 95 3.02 3.88 -7.96
CA GLY A 95 2.06 4.69 -8.65
C GLY A 95 0.70 4.02 -8.68
N GLU A 96 -0.10 4.35 -9.68
CA GLU A 96 -1.42 3.78 -9.87
C GLU A 96 -1.34 2.27 -10.20
N GLU A 97 -2.34 1.52 -9.76
CA GLU A 97 -2.53 0.16 -10.25
C GLU A 97 -2.82 0.17 -11.74
N LEU A 98 -2.05 -0.60 -12.50
CA LEU A 98 -2.12 -0.61 -13.96
C LEU A 98 -3.16 -1.60 -14.53
N GLY A 99 -3.91 -2.29 -13.68
CA GLY A 99 -4.88 -3.32 -14.04
C GLY A 99 -6.31 -2.85 -14.26
N GLY A 100 -6.64 -1.58 -14.26
CA GLY A 100 -8.00 -1.08 -14.38
C GLY A 100 -8.13 0.17 -15.25
N LEU A 101 -9.30 0.78 -15.25
CA LEU A 101 -9.56 2.02 -16.01
C LEU A 101 -8.60 3.16 -15.64
N LYS A 102 -8.10 3.19 -14.42
CA LYS A 102 -7.09 4.16 -13.98
C LYS A 102 -5.78 4.05 -14.75
N ALA A 103 -5.44 2.86 -15.25
CA ALA A 103 -4.26 2.64 -16.06
C ALA A 103 -4.27 3.48 -17.35
N LEU A 104 -5.44 3.75 -17.91
CA LEU A 104 -5.57 4.59 -19.10
C LEU A 104 -4.93 5.96 -18.91
N ASN A 105 -5.06 6.54 -17.70
CA ASN A 105 -4.43 7.83 -17.39
C ASN A 105 -2.89 7.77 -17.43
N PHE A 106 -2.31 6.62 -17.11
CA PHE A 106 -0.87 6.42 -17.13
C PHE A 106 -0.32 6.27 -18.55
N TYR A 107 -1.05 5.52 -19.37
CA TYR A 107 -0.61 5.22 -20.75
C TYR A 107 -0.93 6.31 -21.77
N HIS A 108 -1.79 7.27 -21.42
CA HIS A 108 -2.13 8.38 -22.30
C HIS A 108 -1.26 9.60 -21.99
N ARG A 109 -0.75 10.23 -23.05
CA ARG A 109 -0.14 11.54 -22.93
C ARG A 109 -1.22 12.59 -22.76
N ARG A 110 -0.99 13.52 -21.86
CA ARG A 110 -1.87 14.66 -21.66
C ARG A 110 -1.23 15.90 -22.25
N ALA A 111 -1.97 16.64 -23.04
CA ALA A 111 -1.61 17.96 -23.52
C ALA A 111 -2.80 18.90 -23.31
N ALA A 112 -2.51 20.11 -22.93
CA ALA A 112 -3.53 21.17 -22.87
C ALA A 112 -3.49 21.94 -24.18
N ILE A 113 -4.67 22.05 -24.83
CA ILE A 113 -4.85 22.87 -26.04
C ILE A 113 -5.74 24.05 -25.67
N GLN A 114 -5.22 25.25 -25.82
CA GLN A 114 -5.96 26.49 -25.59
C GLN A 114 -6.15 27.19 -26.92
N ALA A 115 -7.40 27.38 -27.33
CA ALA A 115 -7.75 28.04 -28.59
C ALA A 115 -9.11 28.69 -28.53
N SER A 116 -9.51 29.42 -29.59
CA SER A 116 -10.88 29.90 -29.72
C SER A 116 -11.87 28.72 -29.81
N THR A 117 -13.13 29.00 -29.43
CA THR A 117 -14.20 28.00 -29.51
C THR A 117 -14.33 27.36 -30.90
N ALA A 118 -14.17 28.19 -31.95
CA ALA A 118 -14.21 27.70 -33.33
C ALA A 118 -13.11 26.68 -33.64
N VAL A 119 -11.89 26.89 -33.17
CA VAL A 119 -10.77 25.95 -33.35
C VAL A 119 -11.00 24.72 -32.50
N LEU A 120 -11.41 24.85 -31.24
CA LEU A 120 -11.67 23.67 -30.36
C LEU A 120 -12.76 22.76 -30.92
N ALA A 121 -13.77 23.34 -31.58
CA ALA A 121 -14.84 22.56 -32.21
C ALA A 121 -14.36 21.68 -33.38
N THR A 122 -13.18 21.93 -33.94
CA THR A 122 -12.59 21.12 -35.01
C THR A 122 -11.75 19.93 -34.51
N LEU A 123 -11.54 19.84 -33.20
CA LEU A 123 -10.69 18.80 -32.63
C LEU A 123 -11.43 17.51 -32.27
N GLY A 124 -12.73 17.43 -32.45
CA GLY A 124 -13.53 16.21 -32.30
C GLY A 124 -14.68 16.33 -31.38
#